data_7bc8eee13b4daa8d8295f47f71bb2e5d
#
_entry.id   7bc8eee13b4daa8d8295f47f71bb2e5d
#
_cell.length_a   1.000
_cell.length_b   1.000
_cell.length_c   1.000
_cell.angle_alpha   90.00
_cell.angle_beta   90.00
_cell.angle_gamma   90.00
#
_symmetry.space_group_name_H-M   'P 1'
#
loop_
_entity.id
_entity.type
_entity.pdbx_description
1 polymer ?
#
loop_
_entity_poly.entity_id
_entity_poly.type
_entity_poly.pdbx_seq_one_letter_code
_entity_poly.pdbx_strand_id
1 'polypeptide(L)'
;IRDSYKEDAGKFLVGAFELQAKPWGMNGIDENFCFDQLPEDLDHFEPILEKAIKRIPILEKYGIQTFFNGPESFTPDDKYYLGEAPELKGFWVAAGYNSIGIVSSGGAGMALAQWIDQGSPPFDLWDVDIRRAQPFQRNRLYLRDRVKESLGLLYADHFPYRQVETSRGVRRSPLHEHLKKENAIFGELAGWERANWFAIGKQEKKYIYDWKKQNWFENHRLEHLAIRNNVGLIDMSSFGKIRVEGADALLFCLLYTSPSPRDQ
;
A
#
# COMPACT_ATOMS: atom_id res chain seq x y z
N ILE A 1 6.42 -2.86 16.15
CA ILE A 1 5.80 -2.46 17.45
C ILE A 1 4.44 -1.90 17.11
N ARG A 2 3.37 -2.56 17.58
CA ARG A 2 1.99 -2.16 17.32
C ARG A 2 1.32 -1.54 18.54
N ASP A 3 1.95 -1.67 19.69
CA ASP A 3 1.41 -1.28 20.97
C ASP A 3 2.06 0.00 21.44
N SER A 4 1.29 0.95 21.92
CA SER A 4 1.72 2.18 22.54
C SER A 4 1.28 2.26 23.99
N TYR A 5 2.14 2.77 24.83
CA TYR A 5 1.88 2.94 26.27
C TYR A 5 2.23 4.36 26.66
N LYS A 6 1.32 5.05 27.30
CA LYS A 6 1.54 6.41 27.79
C LYS A 6 1.02 6.54 29.22
N GLU A 7 1.82 7.14 30.09
CA GLU A 7 1.31 7.64 31.35
C GLU A 7 0.51 8.92 31.09
N ASP A 8 -0.65 9.04 31.66
CA ASP A 8 -1.53 10.18 31.50
C ASP A 8 -2.32 10.43 32.80
N ALA A 9 -1.93 11.46 33.56
CA ALA A 9 -2.58 11.86 34.81
C ALA A 9 -2.73 10.74 35.84
N GLY A 10 -1.68 9.94 36.05
CA GLY A 10 -1.68 8.82 37.00
C GLY A 10 -2.35 7.54 36.50
N LYS A 11 -2.65 7.46 35.20
CA LYS A 11 -3.26 6.30 34.54
C LYS A 11 -2.39 5.83 33.38
N PHE A 12 -2.62 4.60 32.93
CA PHE A 12 -2.03 4.10 31.70
C PHE A 12 -3.02 4.19 30.55
N LEU A 13 -2.63 4.89 29.50
CA LEU A 13 -3.25 4.77 28.20
C LEU A 13 -2.54 3.64 27.44
N VAL A 14 -3.29 2.62 27.07
CA VAL A 14 -2.82 1.48 26.26
C VAL A 14 -3.50 1.59 24.92
N GLY A 15 -2.73 1.74 23.85
CA GLY A 15 -3.22 1.78 22.50
C GLY A 15 -2.49 0.77 21.62
N ALA A 16 -3.18 0.25 20.61
CA ALA A 16 -2.57 -0.64 19.64
C ALA A 16 -3.33 -0.64 18.33
N PHE A 17 -2.67 -1.16 17.29
CA PHE A 17 -3.30 -1.48 16.02
C PHE A 17 -3.37 -3.00 15.86
N GLU A 18 -4.54 -3.48 15.46
CA GLU A 18 -4.80 -4.88 15.25
C GLU A 18 -4.14 -5.43 13.97
N LEU A 19 -3.99 -6.74 13.90
CA LEU A 19 -3.44 -7.45 12.73
C LEU A 19 -4.40 -7.47 11.54
N GLN A 20 -5.70 -7.48 11.83
CA GLN A 20 -6.78 -7.47 10.85
C GLN A 20 -7.84 -6.49 11.31
N ALA A 21 -8.05 -5.47 10.50
CA ALA A 21 -9.07 -4.46 10.76
C ALA A 21 -10.49 -5.03 10.56
N LYS A 22 -11.45 -4.48 11.30
CA LYS A 22 -12.88 -4.68 11.07
C LYS A 22 -13.41 -3.56 10.19
N PRO A 23 -13.80 -3.80 8.93
CA PRO A 23 -14.36 -2.77 8.07
C PRO A 23 -15.65 -2.21 8.66
N TRP A 24 -15.75 -0.90 8.72
CA TRP A 24 -16.89 -0.18 9.24
C TRP A 24 -17.44 0.80 8.19
N GLY A 25 -18.69 1.22 8.33
CA GLY A 25 -19.32 2.19 7.42
C GLY A 25 -19.50 1.69 5.98
N MET A 26 -19.55 0.39 5.74
CA MET A 26 -19.63 -0.20 4.40
C MET A 26 -20.88 0.21 3.61
N ASN A 27 -21.96 0.59 4.30
CA ASN A 27 -23.22 1.05 3.70
C ASN A 27 -23.41 2.57 3.79
N GLY A 28 -22.36 3.28 4.16
CA GLY A 28 -22.36 4.70 4.49
C GLY A 28 -22.21 4.92 5.99
N ILE A 29 -21.84 6.12 6.36
CA ILE A 29 -21.76 6.57 7.75
C ILE A 29 -23.05 7.32 8.05
N ASP A 30 -23.66 7.09 9.22
CA ASP A 30 -24.84 7.81 9.66
C ASP A 30 -24.54 9.33 9.70
N GLU A 31 -25.45 10.16 9.18
CA GLU A 31 -25.25 11.63 9.13
C GLU A 31 -25.11 12.26 10.53
N ASN A 32 -25.64 11.60 11.56
CA ASN A 32 -25.53 12.05 12.95
C ASN A 32 -24.26 11.54 13.64
N PHE A 33 -23.47 10.67 13.02
CA PHE A 33 -22.21 10.19 13.58
C PHE A 33 -21.15 11.30 13.51
N CYS A 34 -21.05 12.05 14.61
CA CYS A 34 -20.14 13.19 14.72
C CYS A 34 -19.52 13.20 16.12
N PHE A 35 -18.21 13.24 16.22
CA PHE A 35 -17.45 13.16 17.48
C PHE A 35 -17.85 11.98 18.39
N ASP A 36 -18.28 10.89 17.77
CA ASP A 36 -18.82 9.72 18.44
C ASP A 36 -17.80 8.57 18.41
N GLN A 37 -18.11 7.52 19.17
CA GLN A 37 -17.30 6.32 19.28
C GLN A 37 -18.10 5.10 18.83
N LEU A 38 -17.40 4.07 18.41
CA LEU A 38 -17.98 2.75 18.19
C LEU A 38 -18.20 2.04 19.53
N PRO A 39 -19.11 1.06 19.60
CA PRO A 39 -19.25 0.21 20.77
C PRO A 39 -17.94 -0.45 21.18
N GLU A 40 -17.79 -0.72 22.46
CA GLU A 40 -16.67 -1.47 22.98
C GLU A 40 -16.56 -2.84 22.30
N ASP A 41 -15.37 -3.23 21.90
CA ASP A 41 -15.07 -4.53 21.29
C ASP A 41 -13.95 -5.21 22.08
N LEU A 42 -14.31 -5.75 23.22
CA LEU A 42 -13.36 -6.39 24.13
C LEU A 42 -12.74 -7.64 23.52
N ASP A 43 -13.51 -8.46 22.81
CA ASP A 43 -13.02 -9.67 22.16
C ASP A 43 -11.91 -9.34 21.12
N HIS A 44 -12.09 -8.23 20.42
CA HIS A 44 -11.09 -7.75 19.46
C HIS A 44 -9.84 -7.17 20.15
N PHE A 45 -10.01 -6.58 21.33
CA PHE A 45 -8.94 -5.98 22.10
C PHE A 45 -8.19 -7.00 22.98
N GLU A 46 -8.81 -8.11 23.37
CA GLU A 46 -8.24 -9.10 24.28
C GLU A 46 -6.81 -9.55 23.90
N PRO A 47 -6.49 -9.91 22.65
CA PRO A 47 -5.14 -10.31 22.27
C PRO A 47 -4.08 -9.18 22.42
N ILE A 48 -4.53 -7.94 22.42
CA ILE A 48 -3.70 -6.75 22.65
C ILE A 48 -3.45 -6.61 24.14
N LEU A 49 -4.52 -6.71 24.95
CA LEU A 49 -4.48 -6.63 26.41
C LEU A 49 -3.57 -7.72 27.00
N GLU A 50 -3.67 -8.95 26.56
CA GLU A 50 -2.77 -10.04 26.97
C GLU A 50 -1.28 -9.69 26.76
N LYS A 51 -0.93 -9.13 25.61
CA LYS A 51 0.43 -8.68 25.34
C LYS A 51 0.83 -7.50 26.22
N ALA A 52 -0.09 -6.57 26.46
CA ALA A 52 0.14 -5.45 27.35
C ALA A 52 0.42 -5.91 28.78
N ILE A 53 -0.37 -6.82 29.32
CA ILE A 53 -0.18 -7.43 30.66
C ILE A 53 1.16 -8.17 30.74
N LYS A 54 1.51 -8.95 29.71
CA LYS A 54 2.80 -9.63 29.65
C LYS A 54 3.98 -8.66 29.73
N ARG A 55 3.85 -7.46 29.14
CA ARG A 55 4.88 -6.43 29.16
C ARG A 55 4.86 -5.58 30.43
N ILE A 56 3.67 -5.30 30.94
CA ILE A 56 3.41 -4.45 32.13
C ILE A 56 2.48 -5.22 33.06
N PRO A 57 3.01 -6.16 33.88
CA PRO A 57 2.18 -7.08 34.69
C PRO A 57 1.22 -6.40 35.66
N ILE A 58 1.50 -5.18 36.08
CA ILE A 58 0.63 -4.43 36.97
C ILE A 58 -0.77 -4.19 36.38
N LEU A 59 -0.90 -4.16 35.06
CA LEU A 59 -2.20 -3.97 34.37
C LEU A 59 -3.21 -5.07 34.69
N GLU A 60 -2.75 -6.27 35.03
CA GLU A 60 -3.64 -7.38 35.44
C GLU A 60 -4.46 -7.07 36.71
N LYS A 61 -3.95 -6.19 37.56
CA LYS A 61 -4.57 -5.82 38.81
C LYS A 61 -5.59 -4.69 38.73
N TYR A 62 -5.64 -4.02 37.60
CA TYR A 62 -6.49 -2.86 37.35
C TYR A 62 -7.45 -3.13 36.19
N GLY A 63 -8.69 -2.69 36.36
CA GLY A 63 -9.68 -2.74 35.28
C GLY A 63 -9.51 -1.61 34.27
N ILE A 64 -10.23 -1.73 33.17
CA ILE A 64 -10.34 -0.68 32.17
C ILE A 64 -11.31 0.37 32.67
N GLN A 65 -10.87 1.61 32.81
CA GLN A 65 -11.72 2.71 33.25
C GLN A 65 -12.48 3.34 32.09
N THR A 66 -11.83 3.45 30.94
CA THR A 66 -12.41 4.05 29.73
C THR A 66 -11.92 3.26 28.54
N PHE A 67 -12.84 2.85 27.68
CA PHE A 67 -12.54 2.16 26.44
C PHE A 67 -12.81 3.11 25.28
N PHE A 68 -11.82 3.31 24.41
CA PHE A 68 -11.96 4.10 23.21
C PHE A 68 -11.93 3.17 21.99
N ASN A 69 -12.99 3.21 21.20
CA ASN A 69 -13.08 2.50 19.94
C ASN A 69 -13.60 3.45 18.88
N GLY A 70 -12.77 3.82 17.93
CA GLY A 70 -13.11 4.81 16.90
C GLY A 70 -12.77 4.33 15.50
N PRO A 71 -13.54 4.77 14.49
CA PRO A 71 -13.22 4.47 13.11
C PRO A 71 -12.07 5.34 12.61
N GLU A 72 -11.21 4.75 11.81
CA GLU A 72 -10.15 5.48 11.08
C GLU A 72 -10.26 5.24 9.58
N SER A 73 -9.74 6.19 8.77
CA SER A 73 -9.73 6.06 7.33
C SER A 73 -8.41 5.46 6.84
N PHE A 74 -8.52 4.30 6.18
CA PHE A 74 -7.40 3.63 5.53
C PHE A 74 -7.61 3.56 4.02
N THR A 75 -6.54 3.86 3.28
CA THR A 75 -6.46 3.68 1.84
C THR A 75 -6.07 2.23 1.52
N PRO A 76 -6.36 1.73 0.32
CA PRO A 76 -6.03 0.36 -0.04
C PRO A 76 -4.53 0.08 -0.24
N ASP A 77 -3.70 1.10 -0.24
CA ASP A 77 -2.25 1.04 -0.46
C ASP A 77 -1.42 1.65 0.68
N ASP A 78 -2.07 1.96 1.81
CA ASP A 78 -1.46 2.56 3.00
C ASP A 78 -0.76 3.92 2.78
N LYS A 79 -1.07 4.60 1.67
CA LYS A 79 -0.54 5.92 1.34
C LYS A 79 -1.69 6.94 1.29
N TYR A 80 -1.54 8.08 1.94
CA TYR A 80 -2.59 9.11 1.90
C TYR A 80 -2.74 9.73 0.51
N TYR A 81 -3.86 10.41 0.26
CA TYR A 81 -4.12 11.13 -0.99
C TYR A 81 -3.82 12.60 -0.82
N LEU A 82 -2.97 13.13 -1.71
CA LEU A 82 -2.59 14.55 -1.75
C LEU A 82 -2.63 15.05 -3.18
N GLY A 83 -3.15 16.27 -3.39
CA GLY A 83 -3.10 16.95 -4.69
C GLY A 83 -4.46 17.29 -5.26
N GLU A 84 -4.46 17.82 -6.49
CA GLU A 84 -5.68 18.17 -7.22
C GLU A 84 -6.37 16.93 -7.77
N ALA A 85 -7.68 16.82 -7.52
CA ALA A 85 -8.48 15.72 -8.07
C ALA A 85 -8.51 15.79 -9.61
N PRO A 86 -8.18 14.71 -10.33
CA PRO A 86 -8.10 14.77 -11.79
C PRO A 86 -9.45 15.00 -12.48
N GLU A 87 -10.56 14.71 -11.80
CA GLU A 87 -11.92 14.87 -12.32
C GLU A 87 -12.49 16.27 -12.10
N LEU A 88 -11.89 17.07 -11.21
CA LEU A 88 -12.47 18.38 -10.83
C LEU A 88 -11.37 19.41 -10.57
N LYS A 89 -11.16 20.30 -11.55
CA LYS A 89 -10.19 21.38 -11.43
C LYS A 89 -10.50 22.31 -10.25
N GLY A 90 -9.46 22.63 -9.49
CA GLY A 90 -9.58 23.49 -8.29
C GLY A 90 -10.05 22.74 -7.05
N PHE A 91 -10.32 21.44 -7.13
CA PHE A 91 -10.66 20.61 -5.97
C PHE A 91 -9.42 19.89 -5.46
N TRP A 92 -8.95 20.32 -4.31
CA TRP A 92 -7.71 19.82 -3.70
C TRP A 92 -8.01 18.85 -2.56
N VAL A 93 -7.26 17.77 -2.48
CA VAL A 93 -7.47 16.69 -1.54
C VAL A 93 -6.24 16.51 -0.66
N ALA A 94 -6.48 16.36 0.64
CA ALA A 94 -5.54 15.93 1.64
C ALA A 94 -6.27 14.98 2.60
N ALA A 95 -6.27 13.67 2.34
CA ALA A 95 -7.14 12.71 3.03
C ALA A 95 -6.56 11.29 3.09
N GLY A 96 -7.17 10.44 3.92
CA GLY A 96 -6.81 9.03 4.03
C GLY A 96 -5.43 8.82 4.66
N TYR A 97 -5.14 9.50 5.74
CA TYR A 97 -3.81 9.53 6.35
C TYR A 97 -3.40 8.26 7.10
N ASN A 98 -4.23 7.23 7.11
CA ASN A 98 -3.84 5.90 7.65
C ASN A 98 -3.21 6.00 9.06
N SER A 99 -3.86 6.73 9.97
CA SER A 99 -3.40 6.98 11.34
C SER A 99 -2.10 7.78 11.52
N ILE A 100 -1.50 8.29 10.44
CA ILE A 100 -0.29 9.11 10.49
C ILE A 100 -0.55 10.60 10.20
N GLY A 101 -1.81 11.05 10.29
CA GLY A 101 -2.22 12.40 9.95
C GLY A 101 -1.52 13.49 10.77
N ILE A 102 -1.37 13.30 12.08
CA ILE A 102 -0.74 14.29 12.94
C ILE A 102 0.73 14.51 12.54
N VAL A 103 1.48 13.45 12.34
CA VAL A 103 2.91 13.53 11.99
C VAL A 103 3.11 14.02 10.56
N SER A 104 2.16 13.76 9.65
CA SER A 104 2.28 14.11 8.22
C SER A 104 1.72 15.49 7.89
N SER A 105 0.83 16.05 8.73
CA SER A 105 0.04 17.25 8.43
C SER A 105 0.88 18.47 8.04
N GLY A 106 1.96 18.74 8.76
CA GLY A 106 2.83 19.89 8.48
C GLY A 106 3.48 19.83 7.10
N GLY A 107 4.09 18.68 6.77
CA GLY A 107 4.74 18.47 5.48
C GLY A 107 3.74 18.42 4.32
N ALA A 108 2.65 17.70 4.50
CA ALA A 108 1.59 17.61 3.49
C ALA A 108 0.94 18.98 3.22
N GLY A 109 0.65 19.75 4.28
CA GLY A 109 0.10 21.09 4.14
C GLY A 109 1.03 22.07 3.42
N MET A 110 2.33 22.05 3.76
CA MET A 110 3.34 22.85 3.09
C MET A 110 3.45 22.49 1.59
N ALA A 111 3.58 21.20 1.28
CA ALA A 111 3.70 20.74 -0.10
C ALA A 111 2.46 21.10 -0.92
N LEU A 112 1.25 20.92 -0.34
CA LEU A 112 0.00 21.25 -1.02
C LEU A 112 -0.15 22.74 -1.27
N ALA A 113 0.21 23.59 -0.29
CA ALA A 113 0.16 25.03 -0.44
C ALA A 113 1.10 25.52 -1.57
N GLN A 114 2.32 24.99 -1.63
CA GLN A 114 3.25 25.30 -2.71
C GLN A 114 2.75 24.80 -4.06
N TRP A 115 2.14 23.61 -4.11
CA TRP A 115 1.58 23.07 -5.33
C TRP A 115 0.43 23.94 -5.87
N ILE A 116 -0.45 24.39 -4.98
CA ILE A 116 -1.55 25.30 -5.34
C ILE A 116 -1.03 26.62 -5.93
N ASP A 117 0.00 27.19 -5.28
CA ASP A 117 0.60 28.48 -5.70
C ASP A 117 1.38 28.36 -7.02
N GLN A 118 2.15 27.29 -7.18
CA GLN A 118 3.05 27.11 -8.34
C GLN A 118 2.41 26.36 -9.52
N GLY A 119 1.25 25.73 -9.32
CA GLY A 119 0.57 24.91 -10.34
C GLY A 119 1.21 23.54 -10.58
N SER A 120 2.26 23.19 -9.82
CA SER A 120 2.94 21.90 -9.90
C SER A 120 3.48 21.49 -8.54
N PRO A 121 3.63 20.16 -8.27
CA PRO A 121 4.20 19.70 -7.01
C PRO A 121 5.64 20.23 -6.82
N PRO A 122 6.03 20.66 -5.61
CA PRO A 122 7.34 21.25 -5.34
C PRO A 122 8.50 20.24 -5.39
N PHE A 123 8.19 18.96 -5.28
CA PHE A 123 9.12 17.84 -5.38
C PHE A 123 8.34 16.57 -5.75
N ASP A 124 9.00 15.43 -5.86
CA ASP A 124 8.36 14.16 -6.20
C ASP A 124 7.39 13.72 -5.09
N LEU A 125 6.10 13.78 -5.38
CA LEU A 125 4.99 13.34 -4.54
C LEU A 125 4.27 12.11 -5.10
N TRP A 126 4.87 11.41 -6.05
CA TRP A 126 4.30 10.27 -6.76
C TRP A 126 3.59 9.28 -5.82
N ASP A 127 4.20 8.94 -4.70
CA ASP A 127 3.69 7.95 -3.76
C ASP A 127 2.38 8.36 -3.08
N VAL A 128 2.12 9.66 -2.95
CA VAL A 128 0.93 10.20 -2.29
C VAL A 128 0.01 10.99 -3.22
N ASP A 129 0.41 11.19 -4.47
CA ASP A 129 -0.39 11.90 -5.46
C ASP A 129 -1.72 11.19 -5.69
N ILE A 130 -2.84 11.94 -5.58
CA ILE A 130 -4.19 11.38 -5.75
C ILE A 130 -4.39 10.75 -7.13
N ARG A 131 -3.66 11.18 -8.16
CA ARG A 131 -3.72 10.63 -9.51
C ARG A 131 -3.32 9.15 -9.61
N ARG A 132 -2.67 8.60 -8.57
CA ARG A 132 -2.40 7.16 -8.48
C ARG A 132 -3.64 6.32 -8.22
N ALA A 133 -4.71 6.94 -7.69
CA ALA A 133 -5.96 6.25 -7.43
C ALA A 133 -6.60 5.74 -8.73
N GLN A 134 -7.07 4.51 -8.72
CA GLN A 134 -7.64 3.86 -9.90
C GLN A 134 -9.13 3.61 -9.71
N PRO A 135 -9.96 3.67 -10.77
CA PRO A 135 -11.41 3.50 -10.66
C PRO A 135 -11.86 2.20 -10.00
N PHE A 136 -11.11 1.10 -10.14
CA PHE A 136 -11.46 -0.17 -9.51
C PHE A 136 -11.37 -0.13 -7.98
N GLN A 137 -10.53 0.74 -7.42
CA GLN A 137 -10.32 0.86 -5.97
C GLN A 137 -11.55 1.40 -5.22
N ARG A 138 -12.52 2.00 -5.92
CA ARG A 138 -13.81 2.38 -5.32
C ARG A 138 -14.80 1.23 -5.15
N ASN A 139 -14.46 0.04 -5.62
CA ASN A 139 -15.31 -1.14 -5.44
C ASN A 139 -15.37 -1.53 -3.95
N ARG A 140 -16.60 -1.61 -3.40
CA ARG A 140 -16.81 -1.86 -1.97
C ARG A 140 -16.25 -3.20 -1.49
N LEU A 141 -16.36 -4.26 -2.29
CA LEU A 141 -15.82 -5.56 -1.93
C LEU A 141 -14.28 -5.53 -1.92
N TYR A 142 -13.69 -4.87 -2.93
CA TYR A 142 -12.26 -4.65 -2.98
C TYR A 142 -11.77 -3.91 -1.72
N LEU A 143 -12.39 -2.78 -1.38
CA LEU A 143 -12.03 -1.99 -0.20
C LEU A 143 -12.19 -2.78 1.10
N ARG A 144 -13.36 -3.45 1.27
CA ARG A 144 -13.63 -4.24 2.47
C ARG A 144 -12.55 -5.29 2.75
N ASP A 145 -12.12 -5.99 1.70
CA ASP A 145 -11.17 -7.07 1.87
C ASP A 145 -9.72 -6.56 1.96
N ARG A 146 -9.39 -5.50 1.23
CA ARG A 146 -8.05 -4.91 1.25
C ARG A 146 -7.77 -4.16 2.56
N VAL A 147 -8.69 -3.37 3.10
CA VAL A 147 -8.44 -2.61 4.33
C VAL A 147 -8.27 -3.49 5.57
N LYS A 148 -8.79 -4.72 5.57
CA LYS A 148 -8.50 -5.68 6.63
C LYS A 148 -7.02 -6.00 6.73
N GLU A 149 -6.33 -6.06 5.59
CA GLU A 149 -4.91 -6.36 5.49
C GLU A 149 -4.04 -5.12 5.66
N SER A 150 -4.43 -3.99 5.06
CA SER A 150 -3.65 -2.76 5.00
C SER A 150 -3.27 -2.25 6.39
N LEU A 151 -4.22 -2.08 7.30
CA LEU A 151 -3.92 -1.63 8.67
C LEU A 151 -2.89 -2.54 9.35
N GLY A 152 -3.07 -3.84 9.22
CA GLY A 152 -2.14 -4.81 9.78
C GLY A 152 -0.74 -4.72 9.16
N LEU A 153 -0.62 -4.39 7.88
CA LEU A 153 0.64 -4.23 7.18
C LEU A 153 1.37 -2.95 7.56
N LEU A 154 0.66 -1.84 7.70
CA LEU A 154 1.25 -0.54 8.01
C LEU A 154 2.16 -0.58 9.25
N TYR A 155 1.74 -1.30 10.29
CA TYR A 155 2.46 -1.40 11.56
C TYR A 155 3.18 -2.74 11.77
N ALA A 156 3.18 -3.63 10.78
CA ALA A 156 3.84 -4.92 10.88
C ALA A 156 5.33 -4.83 10.59
N ASP A 157 6.10 -5.65 11.31
CA ASP A 157 7.41 -6.06 10.82
C ASP A 157 7.16 -7.06 9.68
N HIS A 158 7.45 -6.65 8.46
CA HIS A 158 7.29 -7.51 7.31
C HIS A 158 8.56 -7.56 6.45
N PHE A 159 8.72 -8.67 5.78
CA PHE A 159 9.84 -8.87 4.88
C PHE A 159 9.79 -7.90 3.69
N PRO A 160 10.94 -7.49 3.15
CA PRO A 160 11.01 -6.80 1.88
C PRO A 160 10.26 -7.56 0.79
N TYR A 161 9.66 -6.83 -0.14
CA TYR A 161 8.91 -7.39 -1.27
C TYR A 161 7.67 -8.22 -0.88
N ARG A 162 7.20 -8.12 0.35
CA ARG A 162 5.95 -8.76 0.75
C ARG A 162 4.82 -8.32 -0.17
N GLN A 163 4.07 -9.30 -0.65
CA GLN A 163 2.94 -9.08 -1.52
C GLN A 163 1.64 -9.04 -0.71
N VAL A 164 0.67 -8.26 -1.18
CA VAL A 164 -0.70 -8.28 -0.65
C VAL A 164 -1.37 -9.60 -1.02
N GLU A 165 -2.21 -10.10 -0.13
CA GLU A 165 -2.90 -11.38 -0.28
C GLU A 165 -4.38 -11.22 -0.61
N THR A 166 -4.99 -10.12 -0.16
CA THR A 166 -6.41 -9.82 -0.40
C THR A 166 -6.66 -9.11 -1.71
N SER A 167 -7.88 -9.17 -2.20
CA SER A 167 -8.36 -8.44 -3.40
C SER A 167 -7.46 -8.61 -4.62
N ARG A 168 -6.98 -9.83 -4.84
CA ARG A 168 -6.10 -10.21 -5.95
C ARG A 168 -6.87 -10.40 -7.26
N GLY A 169 -6.14 -10.35 -8.36
CA GLY A 169 -6.68 -10.67 -9.70
C GLY A 169 -7.56 -9.60 -10.32
N VAL A 170 -7.49 -8.36 -9.84
CA VAL A 170 -8.34 -7.26 -10.31
C VAL A 170 -8.01 -6.84 -11.73
N ARG A 171 -6.72 -6.77 -12.06
CA ARG A 171 -6.22 -6.45 -13.41
C ARG A 171 -5.24 -7.52 -13.85
N ARG A 172 -5.49 -8.09 -15.03
CA ARG A 172 -4.66 -9.18 -15.60
C ARG A 172 -4.22 -8.81 -17.00
N SER A 173 -3.00 -9.17 -17.34
CA SER A 173 -2.51 -9.06 -18.70
C SER A 173 -3.17 -10.13 -19.60
N PRO A 174 -3.19 -9.95 -20.93
CA PRO A 174 -3.62 -11.01 -21.85
C PRO A 174 -2.81 -12.31 -21.72
N LEU A 175 -1.58 -12.20 -21.20
CA LEU A 175 -0.69 -13.35 -21.03
C LEU A 175 -0.85 -14.04 -19.66
N HIS A 176 -1.66 -13.50 -18.74
CA HIS A 176 -1.76 -13.99 -17.36
C HIS A 176 -1.96 -15.50 -17.25
N GLU A 177 -2.94 -16.06 -17.96
CA GLU A 177 -3.24 -17.49 -17.89
C GLU A 177 -2.13 -18.35 -18.54
N HIS A 178 -1.43 -17.82 -19.54
CA HIS A 178 -0.26 -18.48 -20.12
C HIS A 178 0.89 -18.53 -19.10
N LEU A 179 1.23 -17.38 -18.52
CA LEU A 179 2.29 -17.29 -17.50
C LEU A 179 1.99 -18.18 -16.28
N LYS A 180 0.71 -18.27 -15.90
CA LYS A 180 0.27 -19.17 -14.82
C LYS A 180 0.54 -20.65 -15.14
N LYS A 181 0.34 -21.07 -16.38
CA LYS A 181 0.67 -22.44 -16.84
C LYS A 181 2.17 -22.71 -16.79
N GLU A 182 2.99 -21.67 -17.01
CA GLU A 182 4.45 -21.72 -16.87
C GLU A 182 4.93 -21.60 -15.40
N ASN A 183 4.03 -21.78 -14.44
CA ASN A 183 4.28 -21.73 -13.00
C ASN A 183 4.72 -20.33 -12.49
N ALA A 184 4.24 -19.27 -13.10
CA ALA A 184 4.45 -17.92 -12.58
C ALA A 184 3.84 -17.75 -11.19
N ILE A 185 4.57 -17.12 -10.31
CA ILE A 185 4.09 -16.62 -9.02
C ILE A 185 3.92 -15.10 -9.15
N PHE A 186 2.69 -14.67 -8.96
CA PHE A 186 2.31 -13.29 -9.21
C PHE A 186 2.45 -12.42 -7.96
N GLY A 187 2.85 -11.17 -8.18
CA GLY A 187 2.71 -10.07 -7.25
C GLY A 187 1.72 -9.05 -7.79
N GLU A 188 1.24 -8.16 -6.94
CA GLU A 188 0.31 -7.10 -7.32
C GLU A 188 0.98 -5.73 -7.26
N LEU A 189 0.78 -4.92 -8.31
CA LEU A 189 1.14 -3.52 -8.32
C LEU A 189 0.04 -2.71 -9.03
N ALA A 190 -0.55 -1.75 -8.33
CA ALA A 190 -1.67 -0.92 -8.83
C ALA A 190 -2.81 -1.77 -9.43
N GLY A 191 -3.12 -2.89 -8.78
CA GLY A 191 -4.14 -3.86 -9.19
C GLY A 191 -3.69 -4.85 -10.26
N TRP A 192 -2.54 -4.65 -10.91
CA TRP A 192 -2.02 -5.56 -11.92
C TRP A 192 -1.36 -6.78 -11.30
N GLU A 193 -1.78 -7.96 -11.73
CA GLU A 193 -1.05 -9.21 -11.49
C GLU A 193 0.16 -9.26 -12.40
N ARG A 194 1.35 -9.27 -11.83
CA ARG A 194 2.62 -9.33 -12.54
C ARG A 194 3.39 -10.58 -12.13
N ALA A 195 3.87 -11.35 -13.10
CA ALA A 195 4.75 -12.47 -12.82
C ALA A 195 6.05 -11.96 -12.21
N ASN A 196 6.30 -12.28 -10.95
CA ASN A 196 7.53 -11.86 -10.26
C ASN A 196 8.63 -12.90 -10.36
N TRP A 197 8.28 -14.18 -10.40
CA TRP A 197 9.20 -15.28 -10.58
C TRP A 197 8.46 -16.54 -11.04
N PHE A 198 9.20 -17.56 -11.50
CA PHE A 198 8.64 -18.81 -12.00
C PHE A 198 9.18 -19.98 -11.19
N ALA A 199 8.31 -20.83 -10.67
CA ALA A 199 8.70 -22.03 -9.93
C ALA A 199 9.26 -23.11 -10.85
N ILE A 200 10.36 -23.74 -10.46
CA ILE A 200 11.07 -24.76 -11.23
C ILE A 200 10.86 -26.13 -10.59
N GLY A 201 10.49 -27.11 -11.39
CA GLY A 201 10.33 -28.49 -10.96
C GLY A 201 9.26 -28.65 -9.87
N LYS A 202 9.66 -29.18 -8.70
CA LYS A 202 8.79 -29.44 -7.55
C LYS A 202 8.78 -28.30 -6.52
N GLN A 203 9.30 -27.14 -6.87
CA GLN A 203 9.37 -25.98 -5.96
C GLN A 203 7.96 -25.53 -5.56
N GLU A 204 7.77 -25.13 -4.31
CA GLU A 204 6.51 -24.58 -3.82
C GLU A 204 6.14 -23.29 -4.55
N LYS A 205 4.90 -23.24 -5.05
CA LYS A 205 4.38 -22.10 -5.85
C LYS A 205 3.81 -21.01 -4.96
N LYS A 206 4.61 -20.55 -3.98
CA LYS A 206 4.24 -19.45 -3.07
C LYS A 206 5.47 -18.68 -2.63
N TYR A 207 5.26 -17.47 -2.10
CA TYR A 207 6.31 -16.71 -1.45
C TYR A 207 6.67 -17.35 -0.11
N ILE A 208 7.94 -17.68 0.09
CA ILE A 208 8.52 -18.04 1.39
C ILE A 208 9.57 -16.98 1.68
N TYR A 209 9.23 -16.09 2.60
CA TYR A 209 10.06 -14.96 2.96
C TYR A 209 11.14 -15.36 3.96
N ASP A 210 12.34 -14.84 3.78
CA ASP A 210 13.47 -15.02 4.67
C ASP A 210 14.34 -13.77 4.68
N TRP A 211 14.99 -13.47 5.80
CA TRP A 211 15.90 -12.33 5.91
C TRP A 211 17.21 -12.52 5.15
N LYS A 212 17.58 -13.75 4.82
CA LYS A 212 18.80 -14.09 4.05
C LYS A 212 18.48 -14.27 2.58
N LYS A 213 17.96 -15.44 2.21
CA LYS A 213 17.62 -15.82 0.84
C LYS A 213 16.20 -16.36 0.81
N GLN A 214 15.35 -15.69 0.08
CA GLN A 214 13.99 -16.15 -0.18
C GLN A 214 14.00 -17.36 -1.11
N ASN A 215 12.90 -18.12 -1.15
CA ASN A 215 12.83 -19.34 -1.97
C ASN A 215 12.94 -19.08 -3.48
N TRP A 216 12.72 -17.85 -3.94
CA TRP A 216 12.85 -17.48 -5.36
C TRP A 216 14.23 -16.93 -5.74
N PHE A 217 15.19 -16.85 -4.82
CA PHE A 217 16.49 -16.24 -5.10
C PHE A 217 17.23 -16.92 -6.27
N GLU A 218 17.26 -18.25 -6.31
CA GLU A 218 17.91 -18.99 -7.39
C GLU A 218 17.19 -18.85 -8.73
N ASN A 219 15.86 -18.72 -8.71
CA ASN A 219 15.06 -18.46 -9.90
C ASN A 219 15.46 -17.11 -10.52
N HIS A 220 15.52 -16.04 -9.73
CA HIS A 220 15.98 -14.73 -10.19
C HIS A 220 17.42 -14.76 -10.70
N ARG A 221 18.31 -15.47 -10.01
CA ARG A 221 19.71 -15.63 -10.47
C ARG A 221 19.78 -16.27 -11.86
N LEU A 222 19.03 -17.34 -12.08
CA LEU A 222 18.98 -18.03 -13.38
C LEU A 222 18.39 -17.16 -14.47
N GLU A 223 17.32 -16.41 -14.20
CA GLU A 223 16.72 -15.47 -15.13
C GLU A 223 17.70 -14.34 -15.52
N HIS A 224 18.40 -13.76 -14.55
CA HIS A 224 19.43 -12.74 -14.82
C HIS A 224 20.55 -13.29 -15.71
N LEU A 225 21.01 -14.50 -15.46
CA LEU A 225 22.03 -15.14 -16.29
C LEU A 225 21.52 -15.43 -17.71
N ALA A 226 20.24 -15.87 -17.83
CA ALA A 226 19.62 -16.13 -19.12
C ALA A 226 19.51 -14.84 -19.96
N ILE A 227 19.08 -13.75 -19.36
CA ILE A 227 18.99 -12.44 -20.06
C ILE A 227 20.37 -11.92 -20.45
N ARG A 228 21.40 -12.14 -19.60
CA ARG A 228 22.77 -11.70 -19.90
C ARG A 228 23.45 -12.50 -21.02
N ASN A 229 23.22 -13.79 -21.07
CA ASN A 229 23.94 -14.71 -21.95
C ASN A 229 23.12 -15.19 -23.16
N ASN A 230 21.81 -15.02 -23.11
CA ASN A 230 20.87 -15.50 -24.12
C ASN A 230 19.79 -14.42 -24.39
N VAL A 231 18.52 -14.83 -24.43
CA VAL A 231 17.38 -13.95 -24.67
C VAL A 231 16.34 -14.08 -23.57
N GLY A 232 15.67 -12.99 -23.24
CA GLY A 232 14.55 -12.94 -22.30
C GLY A 232 13.27 -12.41 -22.94
N LEU A 233 12.11 -12.90 -22.48
CA LEU A 233 10.81 -12.37 -22.82
C LEU A 233 10.13 -11.84 -21.54
N ILE A 234 9.69 -10.58 -21.57
CA ILE A 234 9.12 -9.90 -20.42
C ILE A 234 7.72 -9.39 -20.78
N ASP A 235 6.71 -9.73 -19.95
CA ASP A 235 5.37 -9.17 -20.10
C ASP A 235 5.33 -7.73 -19.57
N MET A 236 5.32 -6.77 -20.48
CA MET A 236 5.22 -5.35 -20.24
C MET A 236 3.79 -4.81 -20.35
N SER A 237 2.76 -5.67 -20.38
CA SER A 237 1.35 -5.26 -20.59
C SER A 237 0.84 -4.30 -19.52
N SER A 238 1.37 -4.36 -18.29
CA SER A 238 0.98 -3.49 -17.19
C SER A 238 1.59 -2.07 -17.25
N PHE A 239 2.57 -1.85 -18.11
CA PHE A 239 3.20 -0.53 -18.26
C PHE A 239 2.36 0.38 -19.15
N GLY A 240 2.51 1.69 -18.98
CA GLY A 240 1.90 2.68 -19.86
C GLY A 240 2.43 2.57 -21.29
N LYS A 241 1.55 2.77 -22.26
CA LYS A 241 1.88 2.86 -23.67
C LYS A 241 1.59 4.28 -24.14
N ILE A 242 2.63 4.99 -24.54
CA ILE A 242 2.52 6.37 -25.01
C ILE A 242 2.85 6.38 -26.50
N ARG A 243 1.95 6.92 -27.30
CA ARG A 243 2.17 7.13 -28.72
C ARG A 243 2.49 8.59 -28.95
N VAL A 244 3.61 8.86 -29.61
CA VAL A 244 4.05 10.20 -30.00
C VAL A 244 3.90 10.32 -31.50
N GLU A 245 3.14 11.31 -31.97
CA GLU A 245 2.85 11.54 -33.38
C GLU A 245 3.17 12.98 -33.75
N GLY A 246 3.57 13.19 -35.01
CA GLY A 246 3.90 14.51 -35.57
C GLY A 246 5.20 14.50 -36.32
N ALA A 247 5.48 15.58 -37.06
CA ALA A 247 6.67 15.72 -37.88
C ALA A 247 7.98 15.58 -37.07
N ASP A 248 7.95 16.07 -35.84
CA ASP A 248 9.12 16.10 -34.95
C ASP A 248 9.15 14.94 -33.94
N ALA A 249 8.24 13.96 -34.06
CA ALA A 249 8.13 12.84 -33.09
C ALA A 249 9.46 12.09 -32.96
N LEU A 250 10.18 11.85 -34.05
CA LEU A 250 11.47 11.18 -34.04
C LEU A 250 12.52 12.01 -33.27
N LEU A 251 12.62 13.29 -33.55
CA LEU A 251 13.57 14.20 -32.88
C LEU A 251 13.28 14.28 -31.39
N PHE A 252 12.02 14.38 -31.02
CA PHE A 252 11.59 14.38 -29.62
C PHE A 252 11.99 13.10 -28.89
N CYS A 253 11.75 11.95 -29.48
CA CYS A 253 12.14 10.67 -28.90
C CYS A 253 13.68 10.52 -28.80
N LEU A 254 14.40 10.90 -29.80
CA LEU A 254 15.87 10.79 -29.85
C LEU A 254 16.58 11.75 -28.90
N LEU A 255 15.93 12.83 -28.47
CA LEU A 255 16.50 13.78 -27.53
C LEU A 255 16.93 13.13 -26.23
N TYR A 256 16.22 12.07 -25.79
CA TYR A 256 16.45 11.36 -24.53
C TYR A 256 16.96 9.92 -24.70
N THR A 257 16.73 9.30 -25.84
CA THR A 257 16.95 7.85 -26.00
C THR A 257 18.22 7.53 -26.82
N SER A 258 18.79 8.50 -27.50
CA SER A 258 20.09 8.33 -28.16
C SER A 258 21.21 8.86 -27.28
N PRO A 259 22.32 8.11 -27.12
CA PRO A 259 23.49 8.66 -26.47
C PRO A 259 23.94 9.91 -27.22
N SER A 260 24.05 11.02 -26.49
CA SER A 260 24.60 12.24 -27.02
C SER A 260 26.07 11.98 -27.42
N PRO A 261 26.57 12.57 -28.50
CA PRO A 261 28.03 12.55 -28.81
C PRO A 261 28.90 13.09 -27.67
N ARG A 262 28.27 13.71 -26.65
CA ARG A 262 28.97 14.20 -25.42
C ARG A 262 29.02 13.15 -24.31
N ASP A 263 28.31 12.04 -24.46
CA ASP A 263 28.24 10.94 -23.46
C ASP A 263 29.20 9.78 -23.85
N GLN A 264 30.01 9.95 -24.86
CA GLN A 264 31.06 9.02 -25.33
C GLN A 264 32.45 9.44 -24.84
#